data_fb09b4d60602a2450786b31ed1a1943a
#
_entry.id   fb09b4d60602a2450786b31ed1a1943a
#
_cell.length_a   1.000
_cell.length_b   1.000
_cell.length_c   1.000
_cell.angle_alpha   90.00
_cell.angle_beta   90.00
_cell.angle_gamma   90.00
#
_symmetry.space_group_name_H-M   'P 1'
#
loop_
_entity.id
_entity.type
_entity.pdbx_description
1 polymer ?
#
loop_
_entity_poly.entity_id
_entity_poly.type
_entity_poly.pdbx_seq_one_letter_code
_entity_poly.pdbx_strand_id
1 'polypeptide(L)'
;MTESIKGDLYPDIVTMGGLISAIEAAARKKGVDLSRVYSQYESGPGLYVTAEVDSSRGRISVSLDDRSRAFHLGIQENRFIWADGVTEDLEEVVAACSAWRDGTPVEEFAEEFPFMTPGRLARARETGDSTQAQWKWLRTSEIFTAERPLVEAFHADGRFHDLFPNLSHGTLRLSTNFGVQGAREIQVIPTSGGTYRVEDTAAKISGRLAASLEEALAAAAESLSGD
;
A
#
# COMPACT_ATOMS: atom_id res chain seq x y z
N MET A 1 -4.31 12.31 30.69
CA MET A 1 -3.50 11.54 29.73
C MET A 1 -4.32 10.75 28.73
N THR A 2 -5.54 10.35 29.04
CA THR A 2 -6.47 9.63 28.11
C THR A 2 -7.57 10.52 27.53
N GLU A 3 -7.45 11.85 27.63
CA GLU A 3 -8.45 12.82 27.10
C GLU A 3 -8.66 12.73 25.57
N SER A 4 -7.77 12.05 24.87
CA SER A 4 -7.86 11.84 23.41
C SER A 4 -8.74 10.65 23.03
N ILE A 5 -9.04 9.74 23.95
CA ILE A 5 -9.91 8.60 23.70
C ILE A 5 -11.31 8.98 24.16
N LYS A 6 -12.31 8.79 23.32
CA LYS A 6 -13.71 8.95 23.72
C LYS A 6 -14.10 7.84 24.70
N GLY A 7 -14.10 8.16 26.00
CA GLY A 7 -14.33 7.21 27.08
C GLY A 7 -15.71 6.53 27.04
N ASP A 8 -16.68 7.16 26.46
CA ASP A 8 -18.01 6.62 26.20
C ASP A 8 -18.02 5.51 25.13
N LEU A 9 -17.15 5.61 24.10
CA LEU A 9 -17.00 4.61 23.06
C LEU A 9 -16.02 3.49 23.47
N TYR A 10 -14.99 3.81 24.22
CA TYR A 10 -13.88 2.90 24.54
C TYR A 10 -13.54 2.87 26.04
N PRO A 11 -14.50 2.56 26.93
CA PRO A 11 -14.25 2.59 28.38
C PRO A 11 -13.21 1.57 28.83
N ASP A 12 -13.12 0.42 28.15
CA ASP A 12 -12.14 -0.63 28.33
C ASP A 12 -10.71 -0.17 27.96
N ILE A 13 -10.56 0.47 26.81
CA ILE A 13 -9.28 1.00 26.32
C ILE A 13 -8.75 2.11 27.26
N VAL A 14 -9.63 3.00 27.69
CA VAL A 14 -9.29 4.05 28.67
C VAL A 14 -8.81 3.44 29.98
N THR A 15 -9.55 2.43 30.48
CA THR A 15 -9.19 1.73 31.74
C THR A 15 -7.82 1.04 31.66
N MET A 16 -7.46 0.52 30.48
CA MET A 16 -6.17 -0.12 30.24
C MET A 16 -5.01 0.88 29.96
N GLY A 17 -5.31 2.18 29.83
CA GLY A 17 -4.30 3.23 29.61
C GLY A 17 -3.96 3.51 28.16
N GLY A 18 -4.74 3.01 27.21
CA GLY A 18 -4.59 3.23 25.75
C GLY A 18 -4.61 1.96 24.93
N LEU A 19 -4.61 2.13 23.61
CA LEU A 19 -4.78 1.04 22.66
C LEU A 19 -3.65 0.01 22.72
N ILE A 20 -2.40 0.43 22.87
CA ILE A 20 -1.23 -0.47 23.00
C ILE A 20 -1.45 -1.44 24.16
N SER A 21 -1.68 -0.90 25.38
CA SER A 21 -1.86 -1.71 26.58
C SER A 21 -3.08 -2.65 26.48
N ALA A 22 -4.14 -2.20 25.78
CA ALA A 22 -5.31 -3.00 25.57
C ALA A 22 -5.05 -4.19 24.62
N ILE A 23 -4.35 -3.96 23.48
CA ILE A 23 -3.93 -5.01 22.56
C ILE A 23 -3.01 -6.01 23.26
N GLU A 24 -2.01 -5.55 24.03
CA GLU A 24 -1.11 -6.41 24.78
C GLU A 24 -1.84 -7.26 25.85
N ALA A 25 -2.82 -6.66 26.52
CA ALA A 25 -3.63 -7.39 27.53
C ALA A 25 -4.50 -8.47 26.85
N ALA A 26 -5.13 -8.15 25.73
CA ALA A 26 -5.92 -9.10 24.95
C ALA A 26 -5.05 -10.22 24.35
N ALA A 27 -3.87 -9.91 23.87
CA ALA A 27 -2.90 -10.89 23.38
C ALA A 27 -2.47 -11.86 24.47
N ARG A 28 -2.11 -11.35 25.67
CA ARG A 28 -1.77 -12.20 26.83
C ARG A 28 -2.93 -13.09 27.25
N LYS A 29 -4.17 -12.56 27.25
CA LYS A 29 -5.37 -13.35 27.58
C LYS A 29 -5.58 -14.51 26.60
N LYS A 30 -5.29 -14.31 25.32
CA LYS A 30 -5.37 -15.33 24.27
C LYS A 30 -4.15 -16.25 24.18
N GLY A 31 -3.08 -15.97 24.93
CA GLY A 31 -1.81 -16.71 24.84
C GLY A 31 -1.05 -16.46 23.51
N VAL A 32 -1.28 -15.31 22.89
CA VAL A 32 -0.68 -14.91 21.63
C VAL A 32 0.51 -13.99 21.88
N ASP A 33 1.62 -14.23 21.18
CA ASP A 33 2.79 -13.36 21.18
C ASP A 33 2.79 -12.46 19.94
N LEU A 34 2.50 -11.17 20.15
CA LEU A 34 2.61 -10.14 19.12
C LEU A 34 4.01 -9.52 19.05
N SER A 35 4.99 -10.03 19.81
CA SER A 35 6.32 -9.47 20.04
C SER A 35 6.23 -8.05 20.60
N ARG A 36 6.37 -7.02 19.79
CA ARG A 36 6.30 -5.63 20.20
C ARG A 36 5.05 -4.96 19.63
N VAL A 37 4.25 -4.36 20.51
CA VAL A 37 3.18 -3.42 20.13
C VAL A 37 3.67 -2.02 20.47
N TYR A 38 3.59 -1.07 19.52
CA TYR A 38 4.12 0.29 19.71
C TYR A 38 3.25 1.31 18.94
N SER A 39 3.52 2.59 19.10
CA SER A 39 2.96 3.66 18.28
C SER A 39 4.07 4.41 17.57
N GLN A 40 3.83 4.87 16.34
CA GLN A 40 4.72 5.80 15.64
C GLN A 40 4.78 7.19 16.29
N TYR A 41 3.85 7.48 17.19
CA TYR A 41 3.80 8.75 17.91
C TYR A 41 4.54 8.62 19.24
N GLU A 42 5.51 9.48 19.48
CA GLU A 42 6.25 9.54 20.76
C GLU A 42 5.49 10.30 21.83
N SER A 43 4.54 11.15 21.43
CA SER A 43 3.75 11.98 22.34
C SER A 43 2.42 12.43 21.69
N GLY A 44 1.55 13.01 22.50
CA GLY A 44 0.27 13.56 22.04
C GLY A 44 -0.84 12.51 21.91
N PRO A 45 -1.98 12.91 21.31
CA PRO A 45 -3.17 12.07 21.21
C PRO A 45 -2.93 10.75 20.51
N GLY A 46 -2.17 10.75 19.41
CA GLY A 46 -1.90 9.57 18.60
C GLY A 46 -1.32 8.40 19.40
N LEU A 47 -0.50 8.67 20.43
CA LEU A 47 0.12 7.64 21.27
C LEU A 47 -0.91 6.71 21.93
N TYR A 48 -2.11 7.21 22.23
CA TYR A 48 -3.14 6.46 22.95
C TYR A 48 -4.19 5.80 22.05
N VAL A 49 -4.33 6.29 20.83
CA VAL A 49 -5.39 5.88 19.89
C VAL A 49 -4.86 5.07 18.68
N THR A 50 -3.54 4.89 18.59
CA THR A 50 -2.91 4.08 17.54
C THR A 50 -2.00 3.02 18.13
N ALA A 51 -1.88 1.91 17.42
CA ALA A 51 -0.93 0.85 17.73
C ALA A 51 -0.39 0.26 16.42
N GLU A 52 0.84 -0.25 16.48
CA GLU A 52 1.50 -0.89 15.35
C GLU A 52 2.13 -2.21 15.80
N VAL A 53 2.09 -3.19 14.90
CA VAL A 53 2.70 -4.51 15.06
C VAL A 53 3.49 -4.82 13.80
N ASP A 54 4.78 -5.12 13.95
CA ASP A 54 5.61 -5.50 12.82
C ASP A 54 5.41 -6.96 12.42
N SER A 55 5.48 -7.23 11.13
CA SER A 55 5.51 -8.57 10.56
C SER A 55 6.56 -8.66 9.45
N SER A 56 6.89 -9.88 9.01
CA SER A 56 7.79 -10.11 7.88
C SER A 56 7.22 -9.61 6.55
N ARG A 57 5.89 -9.41 6.47
CA ARG A 57 5.16 -8.94 5.29
C ARG A 57 4.59 -7.54 5.50
N GLY A 58 5.36 -6.65 6.14
CA GLY A 58 4.97 -5.28 6.39
C GLY A 58 4.44 -5.04 7.81
N ARG A 59 3.86 -3.88 8.01
CA ARG A 59 3.38 -3.38 9.28
C ARG A 59 1.87 -3.44 9.36
N ILE A 60 1.37 -3.88 10.49
CA ILE A 60 -0.05 -3.78 10.82
C ILE A 60 -0.24 -2.53 11.65
N SER A 61 -1.08 -1.62 11.20
CA SER A 61 -1.51 -0.44 11.94
C SER A 61 -2.93 -0.62 12.44
N VAL A 62 -3.18 -0.22 13.68
CA VAL A 62 -4.51 -0.22 14.30
C VAL A 62 -4.80 1.17 14.82
N SER A 63 -6.00 1.68 14.58
CA SER A 63 -6.44 2.96 15.11
C SER A 63 -7.90 2.92 15.56
N LEU A 64 -8.22 3.76 16.55
CA LEU A 64 -9.60 3.94 17.02
C LEU A 64 -10.34 4.92 16.12
N ASP A 65 -11.62 4.63 15.83
CA ASP A 65 -12.53 5.58 15.20
C ASP A 65 -13.00 6.63 16.23
N ASP A 66 -13.29 7.85 15.78
CA ASP A 66 -13.70 8.95 16.63
C ASP A 66 -15.23 9.17 16.71
N ARG A 67 -16.02 8.41 15.94
CA ARG A 67 -17.49 8.57 15.83
C ARG A 67 -18.24 7.37 16.36
N SER A 68 -17.69 6.19 16.23
CA SER A 68 -18.28 4.93 16.67
C SER A 68 -17.21 4.05 17.31
N ARG A 69 -17.64 3.03 18.07
CA ARG A 69 -16.69 2.01 18.51
C ARG A 69 -16.27 1.19 17.31
N ALA A 70 -15.05 1.39 16.83
CA ALA A 70 -14.46 0.63 15.73
C ALA A 70 -12.94 0.68 15.77
N PHE A 71 -12.29 -0.41 15.41
CA PHE A 71 -10.86 -0.54 15.21
C PHE A 71 -10.60 -0.62 13.72
N HIS A 72 -9.90 0.35 13.17
CA HIS A 72 -9.43 0.33 11.80
C HIS A 72 -8.09 -0.38 11.73
N LEU A 73 -7.99 -1.41 10.91
CA LEU A 73 -6.76 -2.14 10.66
C LEU A 73 -6.27 -1.84 9.24
N GLY A 74 -4.97 -1.63 9.11
CA GLY A 74 -4.31 -1.51 7.80
C GLY A 74 -3.02 -2.32 7.81
N ILE A 75 -2.81 -3.15 6.81
CA ILE A 75 -1.58 -3.94 6.66
C ILE A 75 -0.84 -3.41 5.44
N GLN A 76 0.36 -2.86 5.66
CA GLN A 76 1.10 -2.16 4.62
C GLN A 76 2.59 -2.51 4.65
N GLU A 77 3.17 -2.65 3.45
CA GLU A 77 4.61 -2.76 3.24
C GLU A 77 5.06 -1.60 2.34
N ASN A 78 5.75 -0.63 2.91
CA ASN A 78 6.08 0.62 2.23
C ASN A 78 4.80 1.33 1.72
N ARG A 79 4.60 1.40 0.39
CA ARG A 79 3.41 1.97 -0.26
C ARG A 79 2.43 0.91 -0.75
N PHE A 80 2.68 -0.35 -0.44
CA PHE A 80 1.84 -1.46 -0.84
C PHE A 80 0.84 -1.79 0.26
N ILE A 81 -0.45 -1.87 -0.10
CA ILE A 81 -1.52 -2.26 0.82
C ILE A 81 -1.78 -3.76 0.64
N TRP A 82 -1.56 -4.52 1.69
CA TRP A 82 -1.89 -5.94 1.75
C TRP A 82 -3.36 -6.18 2.03
N ALA A 83 -3.88 -5.52 3.06
CA ALA A 83 -5.29 -5.59 3.44
C ALA A 83 -5.65 -4.39 4.30
N ASP A 84 -6.93 -4.07 4.34
CA ASP A 84 -7.52 -3.12 5.29
C ASP A 84 -8.87 -3.64 5.78
N GLY A 85 -9.30 -3.17 6.96
CA GLY A 85 -10.57 -3.62 7.52
C GLY A 85 -10.96 -2.87 8.78
N VAL A 86 -12.18 -3.16 9.23
CA VAL A 86 -12.77 -2.52 10.41
C VAL A 86 -13.54 -3.57 11.21
N THR A 87 -13.31 -3.61 12.53
CA THR A 87 -14.07 -4.44 13.48
C THR A 87 -14.37 -3.66 14.75
N GLU A 88 -15.38 -4.06 15.50
CA GLU A 88 -15.70 -3.52 16.82
C GLU A 88 -15.07 -4.35 17.96
N ASP A 89 -14.48 -5.49 17.64
CA ASP A 89 -13.95 -6.47 18.58
C ASP A 89 -12.42 -6.44 18.65
N LEU A 90 -11.88 -6.08 19.82
CA LEU A 90 -10.46 -6.08 20.10
C LEU A 90 -9.84 -7.50 20.04
N GLU A 91 -10.61 -8.54 20.34
CA GLU A 91 -10.11 -9.91 20.26
C GLU A 91 -9.91 -10.36 18.81
N GLU A 92 -10.76 -9.88 17.88
CA GLU A 92 -10.57 -10.06 16.43
C GLU A 92 -9.34 -9.31 15.93
N VAL A 93 -9.10 -8.09 16.42
CA VAL A 93 -7.87 -7.32 16.10
C VAL A 93 -6.63 -8.14 16.43
N VAL A 94 -6.56 -8.70 17.65
CA VAL A 94 -5.41 -9.51 18.12
C VAL A 94 -5.26 -10.78 17.28
N ALA A 95 -6.37 -11.47 16.98
CA ALA A 95 -6.35 -12.68 16.17
C ALA A 95 -5.83 -12.40 14.76
N ALA A 96 -6.32 -11.35 14.10
CA ALA A 96 -5.86 -10.96 12.77
C ALA A 96 -4.38 -10.56 12.78
N CYS A 97 -3.93 -9.80 13.78
CA CYS A 97 -2.50 -9.48 13.93
C CYS A 97 -1.63 -10.73 14.06
N SER A 98 -2.06 -11.72 14.86
CA SER A 98 -1.33 -12.97 15.02
C SER A 98 -1.27 -13.76 13.72
N ALA A 99 -2.41 -14.04 13.11
CA ALA A 99 -2.50 -14.82 11.88
C ALA A 99 -1.64 -14.22 10.76
N TRP A 100 -1.68 -12.89 10.60
CA TRP A 100 -0.85 -12.21 9.61
C TRP A 100 0.66 -12.35 9.90
N ARG A 101 1.07 -12.20 11.15
CA ARG A 101 2.48 -12.39 11.56
C ARG A 101 2.95 -13.83 11.37
N ASP A 102 2.07 -14.80 11.62
CA ASP A 102 2.35 -16.23 11.45
C ASP A 102 2.42 -16.63 9.97
N GLY A 103 2.12 -15.71 9.04
CA GLY A 103 2.29 -15.91 7.62
C GLY A 103 1.07 -16.52 6.92
N THR A 104 -0.13 -16.44 7.53
CA THR A 104 -1.37 -16.92 6.89
C THR A 104 -1.49 -16.34 5.48
N PRO A 105 -1.69 -17.16 4.43
CA PRO A 105 -1.86 -16.70 3.06
C PRO A 105 -3.02 -15.70 2.93
N VAL A 106 -2.89 -14.75 1.98
CA VAL A 106 -3.86 -13.64 1.82
C VAL A 106 -5.30 -14.15 1.67
N GLU A 107 -5.48 -15.25 0.95
CA GLU A 107 -6.80 -15.81 0.69
C GLU A 107 -7.42 -16.43 1.95
N GLU A 108 -6.66 -17.28 2.65
CA GLU A 108 -7.05 -17.87 3.93
C GLU A 108 -7.28 -16.79 4.99
N PHE A 109 -6.44 -15.76 5.02
CA PHE A 109 -6.59 -14.63 5.93
C PHE A 109 -7.92 -13.88 5.71
N ALA A 110 -8.31 -13.65 4.45
CA ALA A 110 -9.57 -13.00 4.13
C ALA A 110 -10.79 -13.87 4.43
N GLU A 111 -10.66 -15.20 4.34
CA GLU A 111 -11.72 -16.16 4.73
C GLU A 111 -11.88 -16.22 6.25
N GLU A 112 -10.78 -16.24 6.99
CA GLU A 112 -10.79 -16.29 8.46
C GLU A 112 -11.24 -14.98 9.08
N PHE A 113 -10.88 -13.84 8.46
CA PHE A 113 -11.22 -12.49 8.92
C PHE A 113 -12.04 -11.73 7.87
N PRO A 114 -13.37 -12.00 7.77
CA PRO A 114 -14.23 -11.39 6.72
C PRO A 114 -14.33 -9.87 6.80
N PHE A 115 -13.97 -9.26 7.93
CA PHE A 115 -13.87 -7.80 8.06
C PHE A 115 -12.63 -7.22 7.42
N MET A 116 -11.65 -8.04 7.03
CA MET A 116 -10.43 -7.63 6.32
C MET A 116 -10.61 -7.80 4.80
N THR A 117 -10.35 -6.75 4.06
CA THR A 117 -10.42 -6.75 2.59
C THR A 117 -9.01 -6.73 2.02
N PRO A 118 -8.58 -7.76 1.28
CA PRO A 118 -7.28 -7.75 0.61
C PRO A 118 -7.17 -6.61 -0.40
N GLY A 119 -6.02 -5.97 -0.42
CA GLY A 119 -5.67 -5.01 -1.45
C GLY A 119 -5.71 -5.66 -2.85
N ARG A 120 -6.05 -4.88 -3.86
CA ARG A 120 -6.25 -5.37 -5.24
C ARG A 120 -5.08 -6.22 -5.78
N LEU A 121 -3.86 -5.93 -5.37
CA LEU A 121 -2.65 -6.64 -5.81
C LEU A 121 -2.12 -7.65 -4.78
N ALA A 122 -2.77 -7.81 -3.63
CA ALA A 122 -2.22 -8.59 -2.53
C ALA A 122 -1.95 -10.05 -2.93
N ARG A 123 -2.90 -10.72 -3.58
CA ARG A 123 -2.73 -12.10 -4.09
C ARG A 123 -1.62 -12.18 -5.13
N ALA A 124 -1.62 -11.25 -6.09
CA ALA A 124 -0.59 -11.23 -7.14
C ALA A 124 0.82 -10.95 -6.58
N ARG A 125 0.92 -10.17 -5.50
CA ARG A 125 2.18 -9.93 -4.80
C ARG A 125 2.69 -11.18 -4.11
N GLU A 126 1.80 -11.94 -3.49
CA GLU A 126 2.13 -13.18 -2.80
C GLU A 126 2.65 -14.25 -3.77
N THR A 127 2.10 -14.30 -5.00
CA THR A 127 2.55 -15.22 -6.07
C THR A 127 3.70 -14.68 -6.92
N GLY A 128 4.12 -13.43 -6.71
CA GLY A 128 5.16 -12.79 -7.52
C GLY A 128 4.68 -12.14 -8.82
N ASP A 129 3.37 -12.13 -9.09
CA ASP A 129 2.77 -11.68 -10.36
C ASP A 129 2.27 -10.24 -10.33
N SER A 130 2.63 -9.44 -9.33
CA SER A 130 2.07 -8.09 -9.12
C SER A 130 2.26 -7.15 -10.31
N THR A 131 3.39 -7.22 -11.01
CA THR A 131 3.66 -6.41 -12.20
C THR A 131 2.70 -6.73 -13.34
N GLN A 132 2.50 -8.02 -13.64
CA GLN A 132 1.59 -8.45 -14.70
C GLN A 132 0.12 -8.16 -14.34
N ALA A 133 -0.25 -8.38 -13.09
CA ALA A 133 -1.59 -8.03 -12.59
C ALA A 133 -1.87 -6.52 -12.70
N GLN A 134 -0.86 -5.69 -12.44
CA GLN A 134 -0.99 -4.24 -12.56
C GLN A 134 -1.11 -3.79 -14.03
N TRP A 135 -0.27 -4.33 -14.94
CA TRP A 135 -0.42 -4.10 -16.37
C TRP A 135 -1.82 -4.48 -16.88
N LYS A 136 -2.28 -5.69 -16.51
CA LYS A 136 -3.63 -6.16 -16.88
C LYS A 136 -4.70 -5.19 -16.40
N TRP A 137 -4.63 -4.74 -15.15
CA TRP A 137 -5.63 -3.83 -14.59
C TRP A 137 -5.64 -2.47 -15.30
N LEU A 138 -4.48 -1.86 -15.55
CA LEU A 138 -4.40 -0.58 -16.26
C LEU A 138 -5.00 -0.66 -17.68
N ARG A 139 -4.83 -1.79 -18.36
CA ARG A 139 -5.30 -2.03 -19.72
C ARG A 139 -6.81 -2.30 -19.78
N THR A 140 -7.39 -2.92 -18.75
CA THR A 140 -8.79 -3.38 -18.79
C THR A 140 -9.75 -2.51 -17.98
N SER A 141 -9.25 -1.71 -17.04
CA SER A 141 -10.10 -0.85 -16.20
C SER A 141 -10.72 0.30 -17.00
N GLU A 142 -12.01 0.54 -16.81
CA GLU A 142 -12.73 1.66 -17.45
C GLU A 142 -12.26 3.03 -16.95
N ILE A 143 -11.64 3.07 -15.75
CA ILE A 143 -11.12 4.31 -15.16
C ILE A 143 -10.04 4.96 -16.06
N PHE A 144 -9.27 4.16 -16.79
CA PHE A 144 -8.13 4.61 -17.60
C PHE A 144 -8.39 4.59 -19.10
N THR A 145 -9.62 4.76 -19.50
CA THR A 145 -10.00 4.74 -20.93
C THR A 145 -9.27 5.80 -21.76
N ALA A 146 -9.06 6.99 -21.18
CA ALA A 146 -8.35 8.08 -21.86
C ALA A 146 -6.86 7.80 -22.04
N GLU A 147 -6.23 7.14 -21.08
CA GLU A 147 -4.80 6.83 -21.05
C GLU A 147 -4.48 5.46 -21.66
N ARG A 148 -5.50 4.68 -22.01
CA ARG A 148 -5.33 3.32 -22.54
C ARG A 148 -4.38 3.23 -23.74
N PRO A 149 -4.41 4.16 -24.73
CA PRO A 149 -3.45 4.12 -25.84
C PRO A 149 -1.99 4.22 -25.37
N LEU A 150 -1.71 5.05 -24.38
CA LEU A 150 -0.38 5.16 -23.77
C LEU A 150 0.02 3.85 -23.07
N VAL A 151 -0.87 3.32 -22.24
CA VAL A 151 -0.62 2.07 -21.48
C VAL A 151 -0.40 0.89 -22.42
N GLU A 152 -1.22 0.75 -23.46
CA GLU A 152 -1.11 -0.34 -24.44
C GLU A 152 0.19 -0.26 -25.25
N ALA A 153 0.61 0.93 -25.66
CA ALA A 153 1.84 1.12 -26.40
C ALA A 153 3.07 0.69 -25.56
N PHE A 154 3.12 1.12 -24.30
CA PHE A 154 4.21 0.73 -23.39
C PHE A 154 4.16 -0.74 -23.00
N HIS A 155 2.97 -1.31 -22.82
CA HIS A 155 2.83 -2.75 -22.57
C HIS A 155 3.21 -3.61 -23.79
N ALA A 156 2.91 -3.16 -25.03
CA ALA A 156 3.26 -3.89 -26.24
C ALA A 156 4.77 -3.94 -26.51
N ASP A 157 5.52 -3.02 -25.95
CA ASP A 157 6.97 -2.97 -26.03
C ASP A 157 7.61 -3.82 -24.90
N GLY A 158 8.17 -4.96 -25.26
CA GLY A 158 8.74 -5.93 -24.33
C GLY A 158 9.82 -5.39 -23.40
N ARG A 159 10.43 -4.24 -23.71
CA ARG A 159 11.45 -3.59 -22.87
C ARG A 159 10.91 -3.10 -21.52
N PHE A 160 9.59 -2.90 -21.41
CA PHE A 160 8.94 -2.36 -20.22
C PHE A 160 8.15 -3.39 -19.43
N HIS A 161 8.06 -4.65 -19.87
CA HIS A 161 7.23 -5.68 -19.25
C HIS A 161 7.56 -5.97 -17.78
N ASP A 162 8.83 -5.89 -17.42
CA ASP A 162 9.31 -6.19 -16.07
C ASP A 162 9.25 -4.95 -15.14
N LEU A 163 8.92 -3.78 -15.69
CA LEU A 163 8.74 -2.58 -14.90
C LEU A 163 7.32 -2.52 -14.35
N PHE A 164 7.20 -2.19 -13.08
CA PHE A 164 5.91 -2.03 -12.44
C PHE A 164 5.25 -0.71 -12.92
N PRO A 165 4.09 -0.80 -13.60
CA PRO A 165 3.41 0.39 -14.09
C PRO A 165 2.52 0.99 -13.02
N ASN A 166 2.50 2.30 -12.92
CA ASN A 166 1.54 3.06 -12.15
C ASN A 166 1.04 4.25 -12.97
N LEU A 167 -0.26 4.52 -12.92
CA LEU A 167 -0.88 5.65 -13.61
C LEU A 167 -1.49 6.60 -12.58
N SER A 168 -1.03 7.83 -12.58
CA SER A 168 -1.50 8.86 -11.65
C SER A 168 -1.59 10.21 -12.35
N HIS A 169 -2.76 10.86 -12.32
CA HIS A 169 -3.00 12.14 -12.97
C HIS A 169 -2.56 12.16 -14.45
N GLY A 170 -2.89 11.10 -15.19
CA GLY A 170 -2.53 10.94 -16.60
C GLY A 170 -1.06 10.60 -16.87
N THR A 171 -0.19 10.58 -15.87
CA THR A 171 1.23 10.24 -15.99
C THR A 171 1.43 8.73 -15.82
N LEU A 172 2.01 8.07 -16.82
CA LEU A 172 2.48 6.69 -16.70
C LEU A 172 3.85 6.68 -16.04
N ARG A 173 3.97 5.93 -14.95
CA ARG A 173 5.20 5.74 -14.18
C ARG A 173 5.61 4.27 -14.26
N LEU A 174 6.84 4.02 -14.63
CA LEU A 174 7.41 2.69 -14.79
C LEU A 174 8.56 2.55 -13.78
N SER A 175 8.37 1.73 -12.75
CA SER A 175 9.35 1.58 -11.67
C SER A 175 10.07 0.24 -11.74
N THR A 176 11.37 0.24 -11.49
CA THR A 176 12.17 -0.99 -11.38
C THR A 176 11.87 -1.76 -10.10
N ASN A 177 11.39 -1.08 -9.06
CA ASN A 177 11.05 -1.72 -7.79
C ASN A 177 9.93 -0.95 -7.09
N PHE A 178 8.70 -1.48 -7.20
CA PHE A 178 7.52 -0.82 -6.64
C PHE A 178 7.57 -0.71 -5.13
N GLY A 179 7.25 0.49 -4.62
CA GLY A 179 7.17 0.77 -3.19
C GLY A 179 8.51 1.03 -2.52
N VAL A 180 9.63 0.84 -3.19
CA VAL A 180 10.96 1.14 -2.65
C VAL A 180 11.30 2.61 -2.87
N GLN A 181 11.61 3.32 -1.79
CA GLN A 181 12.02 4.72 -1.89
C GLN A 181 13.36 4.83 -2.62
N GLY A 182 13.41 5.71 -3.64
CA GLY A 182 14.61 5.90 -4.45
C GLY A 182 14.79 4.86 -5.56
N ALA A 183 13.84 3.95 -5.76
CA ALA A 183 13.84 3.10 -6.94
C ALA A 183 13.80 3.98 -8.21
N ARG A 184 14.54 3.56 -9.24
CA ARG A 184 14.49 4.23 -10.54
C ARG A 184 13.10 4.18 -11.11
N GLU A 185 12.61 5.30 -11.58
CA GLU A 185 11.29 5.46 -12.16
C GLU A 185 11.40 6.29 -13.46
N ILE A 186 10.79 5.77 -14.52
CA ILE A 186 10.59 6.52 -15.77
C ILE A 186 9.17 7.06 -15.75
N GLN A 187 9.02 8.37 -15.96
CA GLN A 187 7.73 9.04 -16.01
C GLN A 187 7.45 9.48 -17.43
N VAL A 188 6.28 9.13 -17.96
CA VAL A 188 5.79 9.55 -19.26
C VAL A 188 4.58 10.44 -19.05
N ILE A 189 4.75 11.72 -19.30
CA ILE A 189 3.80 12.77 -18.96
C ILE A 189 3.21 13.29 -20.27
N PRO A 190 1.92 13.01 -20.58
CA PRO A 190 1.25 13.64 -21.71
C PRO A 190 1.22 15.16 -21.53
N THR A 191 1.50 15.89 -22.61
CA THR A 191 1.45 17.34 -22.66
C THR A 191 0.45 17.79 -23.76
N SER A 192 0.19 19.09 -23.87
CA SER A 192 -0.73 19.60 -24.87
C SER A 192 -0.29 19.26 -26.30
N GLY A 193 -1.27 19.05 -27.20
CA GLY A 193 -0.99 18.78 -28.61
C GLY A 193 -0.53 17.38 -28.96
N GLY A 194 -0.74 16.39 -28.07
CA GLY A 194 -0.36 14.99 -28.33
C GLY A 194 1.14 14.71 -28.18
N THR A 195 1.86 15.60 -27.53
CA THR A 195 3.28 15.46 -27.22
C THR A 195 3.47 14.87 -25.81
N TYR A 196 4.69 14.44 -25.48
CA TYR A 196 5.01 13.82 -24.21
C TYR A 196 6.28 14.38 -23.62
N ARG A 197 6.40 14.38 -22.32
CA ARG A 197 7.65 14.61 -21.60
C ARG A 197 8.06 13.32 -20.89
N VAL A 198 9.25 12.83 -21.17
CA VAL A 198 9.83 11.63 -20.56
C VAL A 198 10.88 12.06 -19.55
N GLU A 199 10.73 11.64 -18.32
CA GLU A 199 11.64 11.94 -17.20
C GLU A 199 12.15 10.63 -16.61
N ASP A 200 13.43 10.61 -16.24
CA ASP A 200 14.05 9.52 -15.48
C ASP A 200 14.48 10.06 -14.13
N THR A 201 13.96 9.48 -13.05
CA THR A 201 14.26 9.94 -11.68
C THR A 201 15.73 9.74 -11.29
N ALA A 202 16.47 8.84 -11.95
CA ALA A 202 17.90 8.65 -11.75
C ALA A 202 18.74 9.66 -12.51
N ALA A 203 18.22 10.25 -13.59
CA ALA A 203 18.92 11.25 -14.38
C ALA A 203 18.82 12.63 -13.71
N LYS A 204 19.94 13.32 -13.58
CA LYS A 204 19.97 14.70 -13.06
C LYS A 204 19.59 15.75 -14.12
N ILE A 205 19.08 15.34 -15.28
CA ILE A 205 18.81 16.17 -16.45
C ILE A 205 17.31 16.37 -16.60
N SER A 206 16.89 17.57 -17.01
CA SER A 206 15.48 17.89 -17.35
C SER A 206 14.89 16.90 -18.35
N GLY A 207 13.63 16.55 -18.18
CA GLY A 207 12.93 15.58 -19.02
C GLY A 207 13.01 15.89 -20.51
N ARG A 208 13.07 14.85 -21.33
CA ARG A 208 13.12 14.93 -22.80
C ARG A 208 11.71 15.11 -23.35
N LEU A 209 11.53 16.07 -24.25
CA LEU A 209 10.28 16.22 -25.02
C LEU A 209 10.27 15.26 -26.21
N ALA A 210 9.11 14.62 -26.42
CA ALA A 210 8.82 13.71 -27.52
C ALA A 210 7.57 14.21 -28.25
N ALA A 211 7.66 14.33 -29.57
CA ALA A 211 6.57 14.86 -30.39
C ALA A 211 5.47 13.80 -30.69
N SER A 212 5.76 12.53 -30.40
CA SER A 212 4.82 11.43 -30.58
C SER A 212 4.99 10.36 -29.52
N LEU A 213 4.03 9.42 -29.45
CA LEU A 213 4.10 8.26 -28.59
C LEU A 213 5.29 7.35 -28.93
N GLU A 214 5.62 7.21 -30.22
CA GLU A 214 6.76 6.43 -30.70
C GLU A 214 8.09 7.04 -30.20
N GLU A 215 8.24 8.36 -30.30
CA GLU A 215 9.41 9.06 -29.76
C GLU A 215 9.48 8.94 -28.23
N ALA A 216 8.33 8.95 -27.53
CA ALA A 216 8.28 8.75 -26.07
C ALA A 216 8.75 7.35 -25.67
N LEU A 217 8.33 6.31 -26.41
CA LEU A 217 8.83 4.93 -26.23
C LEU A 217 10.34 4.83 -26.43
N ALA A 218 10.85 5.44 -27.51
CA ALA A 218 12.28 5.46 -27.78
C ALA A 218 13.07 6.18 -26.68
N ALA A 219 12.61 7.35 -26.25
CA ALA A 219 13.25 8.13 -25.19
C ALA A 219 13.26 7.37 -23.83
N ALA A 220 12.15 6.71 -23.49
CA ALA A 220 12.05 5.89 -22.29
C ALA A 220 12.99 4.67 -22.34
N ALA A 221 13.11 4.03 -23.50
CA ALA A 221 14.00 2.88 -23.67
C ALA A 221 15.48 3.27 -23.63
N GLU A 222 15.87 4.41 -24.21
CA GLU A 222 17.22 4.96 -24.10
C GLU A 222 17.57 5.22 -22.62
N SER A 223 16.60 5.72 -21.82
CA SER A 223 16.79 5.90 -20.39
C SER A 223 17.11 4.58 -19.68
N LEU A 224 16.49 3.46 -20.05
CA LEU A 224 16.78 2.14 -19.43
C LEU A 224 18.18 1.62 -19.78
N SER A 225 18.72 1.98 -20.94
CA SER A 225 20.00 1.47 -21.47
C SER A 225 21.21 2.29 -21.02
N GLY A 226 21.02 3.42 -20.36
CA GLY A 226 22.04 4.40 -20.01
C GLY A 226 22.73 4.15 -18.66
N ASP A 227 22.98 2.90 -18.29
CA ASP A 227 23.80 2.49 -17.11
C ASP A 227 25.25 2.23 -17.49
#